data_8a93c849c5b0923f70d783f2b4d4da9c
#
_entry.id   8a93c849c5b0923f70d783f2b4d4da9c
#
_cell.length_a   1.000
_cell.length_b   1.000
_cell.length_c   1.000
_cell.angle_alpha   90.00
_cell.angle_beta   90.00
_cell.angle_gamma   90.00
#
_symmetry.space_group_name_H-M   'P 1'
#
loop_
_entity.id
_entity.type
_entity.pdbx_description
1 polymer ?
#
loop_
_entity_poly.entity_id
_entity_poly.type
_entity_poly.pdbx_seq_one_letter_code
_entity_poly.pdbx_strand_id
1 'polypeptide(L)'
;MCIRDRLPTDSDGPKATGEFLIKAAEIPASNLGNIPVPFRGRVLPIAGDRTFDPWTVTIINDTNFKIRDAMEKWSNFINDLQTSQGIINPEDYQTAAFVKQLSREGEANPGPIDILREYRFEGIYPNVVSSIPLDYGATDQIEEFQVTFNYLFYSVPSGSTVTSAGGPLI
;
A
#
# COMPACT_ATOMS: atom_id res chain seq x y z
N MET A 1 5.72 -8.04 -0.15
CA MET A 1 5.35 -6.69 -0.60
C MET A 1 6.61 -5.92 -0.91
N CYS A 2 6.77 -5.40 -2.13
CA CYS A 2 7.94 -4.59 -2.50
C CYS A 2 7.50 -3.15 -2.75
N ILE A 3 8.02 -2.21 -1.99
CA ILE A 3 7.94 -0.78 -2.31
C ILE A 3 9.21 -0.47 -3.11
N ARG A 4 9.08 -0.20 -4.40
CA ARG A 4 10.21 0.03 -5.29
C ARG A 4 10.38 1.52 -5.59
N ASP A 5 11.61 1.96 -5.41
CA ASP A 5 12.26 3.17 -5.90
C ASP A 5 11.93 4.52 -5.26
N ARG A 6 12.78 4.94 -4.43
CA ARG A 6 13.38 6.22 -4.01
C ARG A 6 13.68 6.35 -2.52
N LEU A 7 13.67 5.24 -1.79
CA LEU A 7 14.37 5.24 -0.50
C LEU A 7 15.87 5.14 -0.76
N PRO A 8 16.73 5.83 -0.01
CA PRO A 8 18.18 5.80 -0.22
C PRO A 8 18.69 4.37 -0.28
N THR A 9 19.50 4.12 -1.30
CA THR A 9 20.04 2.82 -1.72
C THR A 9 21.16 2.38 -0.79
N ASP A 10 20.85 1.86 0.37
CA ASP A 10 21.80 1.05 1.11
C ASP A 10 21.39 -0.43 0.99
N SER A 11 22.37 -1.28 0.70
CA SER A 11 22.20 -2.72 0.54
C SER A 11 21.66 -3.44 1.80
N ASP A 12 21.57 -2.74 2.91
CA ASP A 12 20.97 -3.13 4.20
C ASP A 12 19.77 -2.24 4.56
N GLY A 13 19.15 -1.65 3.55
CA GLY A 13 18.12 -0.63 3.68
C GLY A 13 16.73 -1.18 4.03
N PRO A 14 15.79 -0.29 4.31
CA PRO A 14 14.42 -0.62 4.77
C PRO A 14 13.62 -1.49 3.78
N LYS A 15 14.07 -1.65 2.54
CA LYS A 15 13.42 -2.51 1.53
C LYS A 15 13.42 -3.99 1.92
N ALA A 16 14.58 -4.55 2.24
CA ALA A 16 14.70 -5.98 2.58
C ALA A 16 14.03 -6.29 3.93
N THR A 17 14.17 -5.37 4.88
CA THR A 17 13.55 -5.50 6.20
C THR A 17 12.03 -5.32 6.13
N GLY A 18 11.53 -4.45 5.25
CA GLY A 18 10.11 -4.17 5.09
C GLY A 18 9.30 -5.35 4.57
N GLU A 19 9.86 -6.19 3.71
CA GLU A 19 9.17 -7.37 3.19
C GLU A 19 8.83 -8.38 4.30
N PHE A 20 9.66 -8.47 5.34
CA PHE A 20 9.47 -9.39 6.46
C PHE A 20 8.63 -8.82 7.60
N LEU A 21 8.64 -7.51 7.81
CA LEU A 21 8.01 -6.88 8.98
C LEU A 21 6.58 -6.40 8.69
N ILE A 22 6.10 -6.45 7.46
CA ILE A 22 4.71 -6.17 7.16
C ILE A 22 3.85 -7.36 7.56
N LYS A 23 3.08 -7.18 8.63
CA LYS A 23 2.18 -8.20 9.18
C LYS A 23 0.89 -8.33 8.38
N ALA A 24 0.27 -7.21 8.04
CA ALA A 24 -1.01 -7.18 7.34
C ALA A 24 -1.09 -6.00 6.37
N ALA A 25 -1.70 -6.25 5.23
CA ALA A 25 -2.06 -5.23 4.25
C ALA A 25 -3.39 -5.62 3.62
N GLU A 26 -4.29 -4.66 3.48
CA GLU A 26 -5.57 -4.84 2.80
C GLU A 26 -5.49 -4.26 1.40
N ILE A 27 -6.17 -4.87 0.44
CA ILE A 27 -6.35 -4.27 -0.87
C ILE A 27 -7.49 -3.27 -0.75
N PRO A 28 -7.26 -1.96 -0.98
CA PRO A 28 -8.28 -0.96 -0.76
C PRO A 28 -9.44 -1.09 -1.74
N ALA A 29 -10.63 -0.68 -1.30
CA ALA A 29 -11.81 -0.66 -2.14
C ALA A 29 -11.74 0.42 -3.22
N SER A 30 -12.35 0.14 -4.35
CA SER A 30 -12.58 1.09 -5.46
C SER A 30 -14.07 1.35 -5.56
N ASN A 31 -14.47 2.55 -5.28
CA ASN A 31 -15.88 2.96 -5.25
C ASN A 31 -16.25 3.72 -6.52
N LEU A 32 -17.37 3.35 -7.13
CA LEU A 32 -18.00 4.13 -8.19
C LEU A 32 -19.16 4.93 -7.60
N GLY A 33 -19.10 6.24 -7.75
CA GLY A 33 -20.19 7.12 -7.38
C GLY A 33 -21.47 6.76 -8.13
N ASN A 34 -22.60 7.08 -7.52
CA ASN A 34 -23.91 6.88 -8.11
C ASN A 34 -24.62 8.23 -8.24
N ILE A 35 -25.02 8.57 -9.46
CA ILE A 35 -25.79 9.77 -9.75
C ILE A 35 -27.26 9.36 -9.91
N PRO A 36 -28.12 9.66 -8.93
CA PRO A 36 -29.52 9.31 -9.00
C PRO A 36 -30.29 10.29 -9.91
N VAL A 37 -30.78 9.81 -11.06
CA VAL A 37 -31.63 10.59 -11.95
C VAL A 37 -33.09 10.20 -11.79
N PRO A 38 -33.97 11.08 -11.31
CA PRO A 38 -35.39 10.78 -11.17
C PRO A 38 -36.05 10.74 -12.56
N PHE A 39 -36.69 9.63 -12.88
CA PHE A 39 -37.41 9.47 -14.13
C PHE A 39 -38.77 8.77 -13.88
N ARG A 40 -39.88 9.47 -14.13
CA ARG A 40 -41.28 8.97 -14.06
C ARG A 40 -41.59 8.17 -12.80
N GLY A 41 -41.22 8.68 -11.61
CA GLY A 41 -41.47 8.03 -10.32
C GLY A 41 -40.49 6.91 -9.95
N ARG A 42 -39.45 6.70 -10.74
CA ARG A 42 -38.32 5.80 -10.44
C ARG A 42 -37.00 6.56 -10.47
N VAL A 43 -36.02 6.07 -9.72
CA VAL A 43 -34.65 6.59 -9.76
C VAL A 43 -33.84 5.69 -10.67
N LEU A 44 -33.25 6.29 -11.71
CA LEU A 44 -32.29 5.63 -12.59
C LEU A 44 -30.88 5.89 -12.05
N PRO A 45 -30.14 4.88 -11.59
CA PRO A 45 -28.77 5.03 -11.15
C PRO A 45 -27.84 5.13 -12.36
N ILE A 46 -27.07 6.21 -12.45
CA ILE A 46 -26.02 6.40 -13.45
C ILE A 46 -24.68 6.37 -12.74
N ALA A 47 -23.67 5.69 -13.33
CA ALA A 47 -22.33 5.66 -12.79
C ALA A 47 -21.70 7.06 -12.79
N GLY A 48 -21.17 7.44 -11.64
CA GLY A 48 -20.44 8.70 -11.44
C GLY A 48 -18.92 8.49 -11.35
N ASP A 49 -18.25 9.39 -10.63
CA ASP A 49 -16.80 9.38 -10.46
C ASP A 49 -16.31 8.20 -9.62
N ARG A 50 -15.09 7.75 -9.94
CA ARG A 50 -14.41 6.69 -9.18
C ARG A 50 -13.57 7.31 -8.07
N THR A 51 -13.72 6.76 -6.87
CA THR A 51 -12.91 7.11 -5.70
C THR A 51 -12.21 5.87 -5.14
N PHE A 52 -11.05 6.08 -4.56
CA PHE A 52 -10.25 5.03 -3.94
C PHE A 52 -10.10 5.30 -2.46
N ASP A 53 -10.28 4.27 -1.64
CA ASP A 53 -10.05 4.38 -0.21
C ASP A 53 -8.55 4.36 0.11
N PRO A 54 -8.09 5.07 1.16
CA PRO A 54 -6.69 5.04 1.57
C PRO A 54 -6.23 3.62 1.88
N TRP A 55 -4.95 3.34 1.59
CA TRP A 55 -4.37 2.03 1.82
C TRP A 55 -3.62 1.97 3.14
N THR A 56 -4.07 1.08 4.05
CA THR A 56 -3.48 0.92 5.38
C THR A 56 -2.69 -0.37 5.48
N VAL A 57 -1.49 -0.27 6.04
CA VAL A 57 -0.55 -1.37 6.24
C VAL A 57 -0.16 -1.44 7.70
N THR A 58 -0.21 -2.63 8.30
CA THR A 58 0.26 -2.88 9.66
C THR A 58 1.67 -3.43 9.63
N ILE A 59 2.58 -2.80 10.36
CA ILE A 59 4.00 -3.07 10.36
C ILE A 59 4.43 -3.43 11.79
N ILE A 60 5.22 -4.50 11.92
CA ILE A 60 5.89 -4.84 13.17
C ILE A 60 7.08 -3.92 13.32
N ASN A 61 7.20 -3.28 14.49
CA ASN A 61 8.33 -2.40 14.75
C ASN A 61 9.61 -3.21 15.00
N ASP A 62 10.70 -2.78 14.37
CA ASP A 62 12.03 -3.35 14.60
C ASP A 62 12.72 -2.59 15.72
N THR A 63 13.57 -3.28 16.49
CA THR A 63 14.39 -2.70 17.57
C THR A 63 15.22 -1.49 17.12
N ASN A 64 15.58 -1.42 15.86
CA ASN A 64 16.33 -0.32 15.27
C ASN A 64 15.44 0.78 14.67
N PHE A 65 14.11 0.65 14.71
CA PHE A 65 13.13 1.60 14.15
C PHE A 65 13.36 1.94 12.66
N LYS A 66 14.06 1.12 11.90
CA LYS A 66 14.46 1.41 10.52
C LYS A 66 13.30 1.76 9.60
N ILE A 67 12.19 1.03 9.69
CA ILE A 67 11.04 1.26 8.81
C ILE A 67 10.30 2.51 9.25
N ARG A 68 10.10 2.68 10.56
CA ARG A 68 9.44 3.86 11.10
C ARG A 68 10.20 5.12 10.73
N ASP A 69 11.50 5.15 10.96
CA ASP A 69 12.39 6.25 10.58
C ASP A 69 12.31 6.58 9.09
N ALA A 70 12.23 5.55 8.25
CA ALA A 70 12.08 5.75 6.81
C ALA A 70 10.75 6.42 6.46
N MET A 71 9.64 6.00 7.11
CA MET A 71 8.32 6.61 6.89
C MET A 71 8.25 8.04 7.42
N GLU A 72 8.82 8.29 8.59
CA GLU A 72 8.90 9.63 9.19
C GLU A 72 9.80 10.56 8.34
N LYS A 73 10.93 10.09 7.85
CA LYS A 73 11.80 10.85 6.93
C LYS A 73 11.10 11.16 5.61
N TRP A 74 10.34 10.21 5.08
CA TRP A 74 9.56 10.45 3.86
C TRP A 74 8.46 11.48 4.09
N SER A 75 7.72 11.37 5.19
CA SER A 75 6.72 12.37 5.57
C SER A 75 7.34 13.75 5.80
N ASN A 76 8.50 13.80 6.44
CA ASN A 76 9.26 15.03 6.68
C ASN A 76 9.81 15.65 5.39
N PHE A 77 10.19 14.82 4.43
CA PHE A 77 10.60 15.26 3.10
C PHE A 77 9.45 15.93 2.34
N ILE A 78 8.22 15.44 2.51
CA ILE A 78 7.03 16.05 1.88
C ILE A 78 6.72 17.40 2.51
N ASN A 79 6.76 17.47 3.85
CA ASN A 79 6.51 18.69 4.62
C ASN A 79 7.36 18.68 5.89
N ASP A 80 8.33 19.58 5.94
CA ASP A 80 9.27 19.66 7.05
C ASP A 80 8.58 20.14 8.33
N LEU A 81 8.76 19.37 9.42
CA LEU A 81 8.15 19.63 10.73
C LEU A 81 8.59 20.95 11.36
N GLN A 82 9.82 21.40 11.10
CA GLN A 82 10.36 22.60 11.72
C GLN A 82 10.05 23.87 10.94
N THR A 83 10.23 23.81 9.63
CA THR A 83 10.11 25.00 8.77
C THR A 83 8.75 25.12 8.11
N SER A 84 7.94 24.04 8.14
CA SER A 84 6.68 23.92 7.41
C SER A 84 6.82 24.15 5.90
N GLN A 85 8.03 23.98 5.39
CA GLN A 85 8.29 24.03 3.94
C GLN A 85 7.93 22.69 3.32
N GLY A 86 7.07 22.71 2.31
CA GLY A 86 6.64 21.55 1.57
C GLY A 86 7.20 21.52 0.16
N ILE A 87 7.29 20.31 -0.42
CA ILE A 87 7.63 20.13 -1.82
C ILE A 87 6.37 20.36 -2.65
N ILE A 88 6.48 21.26 -3.63
CA ILE A 88 5.34 21.66 -4.49
C ILE A 88 5.09 20.62 -5.58
N ASN A 89 6.14 19.96 -6.09
CA ASN A 89 6.01 19.03 -7.20
C ASN A 89 5.69 17.60 -6.70
N PRO A 90 4.52 17.04 -7.02
CA PRO A 90 4.15 15.68 -6.59
C PRO A 90 5.09 14.59 -7.08
N GLU A 91 5.70 14.74 -8.25
CA GLU A 91 6.61 13.75 -8.84
C GLU A 91 7.87 13.52 -7.98
N ASP A 92 8.23 14.49 -7.14
CA ASP A 92 9.43 14.39 -6.32
C ASP A 92 9.24 13.52 -5.07
N TYR A 93 8.00 13.40 -4.54
CA TYR A 93 7.71 12.63 -3.33
C TYR A 93 6.84 11.40 -3.56
N GLN A 94 6.13 11.35 -4.68
CA GLN A 94 5.31 10.20 -5.02
C GLN A 94 6.14 9.07 -5.62
N THR A 95 5.75 7.84 -5.31
CA THR A 95 6.42 6.64 -5.85
C THR A 95 5.39 5.59 -6.25
N ALA A 96 5.85 4.46 -6.78
CA ALA A 96 5.02 3.30 -7.06
C ALA A 96 5.25 2.20 -6.02
N ALA A 97 4.18 1.50 -5.63
CA ALA A 97 4.25 0.34 -4.76
C ALA A 97 3.65 -0.90 -5.42
N PHE A 98 4.18 -2.06 -5.08
CA PHE A 98 3.71 -3.34 -5.59
C PHE A 98 3.26 -4.24 -4.44
N VAL A 99 2.07 -4.79 -4.56
CA VAL A 99 1.54 -5.79 -3.64
C VAL A 99 1.38 -7.09 -4.39
N LYS A 100 2.06 -8.13 -3.94
CA LYS A 100 2.04 -9.45 -4.57
C LYS A 100 1.35 -10.43 -3.64
N GLN A 101 0.32 -11.09 -4.15
CA GLN A 101 -0.31 -12.21 -3.49
C GLN A 101 0.42 -13.48 -3.90
N LEU A 102 0.98 -14.18 -2.92
CA LEU A 102 1.73 -15.41 -3.13
C LEU A 102 0.83 -16.63 -3.02
N SER A 103 1.14 -17.68 -3.78
CA SER A 103 0.52 -18.98 -3.63
C SER A 103 0.92 -19.64 -2.31
N ARG A 104 0.00 -20.42 -1.73
CA ARG A 104 0.27 -21.24 -0.56
C ARG A 104 0.91 -22.59 -0.93
N GLU A 105 0.77 -23.01 -2.16
CA GLU A 105 1.39 -24.24 -2.66
C GLU A 105 2.88 -23.98 -2.88
N GLY A 106 3.66 -24.16 -1.83
CA GLY A 106 5.08 -24.41 -1.93
C GLY A 106 5.26 -25.81 -2.49
N GLU A 107 5.27 -25.92 -3.81
CA GLU A 107 5.59 -27.18 -4.47
C GLU A 107 7.01 -27.60 -4.07
N ALA A 108 7.22 -28.91 -3.86
CA ALA A 108 8.50 -29.52 -3.46
C ALA A 108 9.63 -29.37 -4.52
N ASN A 109 9.51 -28.38 -5.40
CA ASN A 109 10.46 -28.03 -6.42
C ASN A 109 10.97 -26.61 -6.14
N PRO A 110 12.30 -26.35 -6.13
CA PRO A 110 12.86 -25.01 -5.88
C PRO A 110 12.65 -24.11 -7.11
N GLY A 111 11.41 -23.87 -7.47
CA GLY A 111 10.97 -22.93 -8.46
C GLY A 111 10.71 -21.53 -7.84
N PRO A 112 10.61 -20.47 -8.65
CA PRO A 112 10.24 -19.16 -8.13
C PRO A 112 8.85 -19.24 -7.49
N ILE A 113 8.69 -18.54 -6.35
CA ILE A 113 7.41 -18.44 -5.64
C ILE A 113 6.34 -17.97 -6.63
N ASP A 114 5.28 -18.78 -6.80
CA ASP A 114 4.19 -18.44 -7.71
C ASP A 114 3.42 -17.23 -7.21
N ILE A 115 3.43 -16.17 -8.00
CA ILE A 115 2.68 -14.96 -7.74
C ILE A 115 1.28 -15.12 -8.35
N LEU A 116 0.27 -15.28 -7.50
CA LEU A 116 -1.12 -15.41 -7.94
C LEU A 116 -1.63 -14.11 -8.55
N ARG A 117 -1.28 -12.98 -7.94
CA ARG A 117 -1.72 -11.66 -8.40
C ARG A 117 -0.78 -10.57 -7.94
N GLU A 118 -0.56 -9.60 -8.81
CA GLU A 118 0.22 -8.40 -8.51
C GLU A 118 -0.69 -7.17 -8.67
N TYR A 119 -0.61 -6.27 -7.69
CA TYR A 119 -1.26 -4.97 -7.73
C TYR A 119 -0.19 -3.90 -7.74
N ARG A 120 -0.29 -2.94 -8.64
CA ARG A 120 0.58 -1.79 -8.73
C ARG A 120 -0.17 -0.54 -8.34
N PHE A 121 0.32 0.13 -7.31
CA PHE A 121 -0.17 1.42 -6.84
C PHE A 121 0.70 2.53 -7.42
N GLU A 122 0.05 3.54 -7.99
CA GLU A 122 0.72 4.69 -8.59
C GLU A 122 0.50 5.95 -7.76
N GLY A 123 1.55 6.78 -7.68
CA GLY A 123 1.49 8.04 -6.95
C GLY A 123 1.27 7.89 -5.46
N ILE A 124 1.86 6.86 -4.85
CA ILE A 124 1.73 6.56 -3.42
C ILE A 124 2.62 7.46 -2.57
N TYR A 125 2.09 7.92 -1.44
CA TYR A 125 2.83 8.64 -0.42
C TYR A 125 2.19 8.40 0.97
N PRO A 126 2.98 8.47 2.08
CA PRO A 126 2.45 8.30 3.42
C PRO A 126 1.60 9.51 3.82
N ASN A 127 0.38 9.23 4.28
CA ASN A 127 -0.53 10.24 4.80
C ASN A 127 -0.51 10.27 6.33
N VAL A 128 -0.56 9.08 6.96
CA VAL A 128 -0.56 8.95 8.41
C VAL A 128 0.41 7.86 8.83
N VAL A 129 1.30 8.18 9.76
CA VAL A 129 2.09 7.21 10.53
C VAL A 129 1.49 7.16 11.92
N SER A 130 0.90 6.03 12.31
CA SER A 130 0.18 5.93 13.58
C SER A 130 1.12 6.04 14.79
N SER A 131 0.53 6.39 15.94
CA SER A 131 1.23 6.31 17.22
C SER A 131 1.56 4.88 17.59
N ILE A 132 2.60 4.71 18.39
CA ILE A 132 2.98 3.45 19.03
C ILE A 132 2.62 3.59 20.52
N PRO A 133 1.77 2.72 21.08
CA PRO A 133 1.51 2.74 22.50
C PRO A 133 2.74 2.22 23.26
N LEU A 134 3.26 3.01 24.18
CA LEU A 134 4.35 2.64 25.06
C LEU A 134 3.80 2.36 26.47
N ASP A 135 3.82 1.10 26.90
CA ASP A 135 3.34 0.69 28.21
C ASP A 135 4.38 -0.20 28.89
N TYR A 136 4.87 0.26 30.04
CA TYR A 136 5.84 -0.49 30.84
C TYR A 136 5.28 -1.80 31.42
N GLY A 137 3.96 -1.89 31.57
CA GLY A 137 3.27 -3.09 32.06
C GLY A 137 2.99 -4.14 31.01
N ALA A 138 3.17 -3.81 29.73
CA ALA A 138 2.94 -4.73 28.64
C ALA A 138 4.13 -5.71 28.50
N THR A 139 3.92 -6.95 28.94
CA THR A 139 4.87 -8.05 28.75
C THR A 139 4.39 -8.94 27.62
N ASP A 140 5.32 -9.50 26.84
CA ASP A 140 5.07 -10.46 25.77
C ASP A 140 4.17 -9.94 24.60
N GLN A 141 4.19 -8.64 24.33
CA GLN A 141 3.48 -8.05 23.21
C GLN A 141 4.46 -7.57 22.12
N ILE A 142 4.10 -7.84 20.87
CA ILE A 142 4.83 -7.34 19.71
C ILE A 142 4.37 -5.90 19.47
N GLU A 143 5.32 -4.99 19.36
CA GLU A 143 5.05 -3.60 19.03
C GLU A 143 4.72 -3.46 17.55
N GLU A 144 3.56 -2.88 17.27
CA GLU A 144 3.04 -2.70 15.91
C GLU A 144 2.59 -1.26 15.69
N PHE A 145 2.73 -0.79 14.46
CA PHE A 145 2.17 0.49 14.05
C PHE A 145 1.56 0.40 12.65
N GLN A 146 0.71 1.34 12.33
CA GLN A 146 0.04 1.40 11.05
C GLN A 146 0.53 2.60 10.25
N VAL A 147 0.66 2.39 8.95
CA VAL A 147 0.92 3.46 7.99
C VAL A 147 -0.21 3.48 6.99
N THR A 148 -0.85 4.63 6.87
CA THR A 148 -1.90 4.86 5.88
C THR A 148 -1.31 5.65 4.72
N PHE A 149 -1.47 5.12 3.53
CA PHE A 149 -0.99 5.72 2.29
C PHE A 149 -2.15 6.26 1.47
N ASN A 150 -1.95 7.42 0.87
CA ASN A 150 -2.76 7.89 -0.24
C ASN A 150 -2.07 7.52 -1.56
N TYR A 151 -2.86 7.33 -2.61
CA TYR A 151 -2.39 6.98 -3.94
C TYR A 151 -3.38 7.49 -4.99
N LEU A 152 -2.97 7.59 -6.24
CA LEU A 152 -3.82 8.06 -7.31
C LEU A 152 -4.77 6.97 -7.81
N PHE A 153 -4.23 5.83 -8.15
CA PHE A 153 -4.98 4.65 -8.58
C PHE A 153 -4.13 3.40 -8.43
N TYR A 154 -4.78 2.25 -8.48
CA TYR A 154 -4.08 0.98 -8.60
C TYR A 154 -4.48 0.24 -9.88
N SER A 155 -3.56 -0.52 -10.41
CA SER A 155 -3.76 -1.37 -11.59
C SER A 155 -3.30 -2.79 -11.32
N VAL A 156 -3.85 -3.73 -12.10
CA VAL A 156 -3.36 -5.11 -12.15
C VAL A 156 -2.62 -5.25 -13.47
N PRO A 157 -1.28 -5.35 -13.48
CA PRO A 157 -0.52 -5.51 -14.71
C PRO A 157 -0.99 -6.75 -15.49
N SER A 158 -1.21 -6.58 -16.79
CA SER A 158 -1.55 -7.70 -17.69
C SER A 158 -0.33 -8.60 -17.83
N GLY A 159 -0.34 -9.76 -17.20
CA GLY A 159 0.80 -10.69 -17.17
C GLY A 159 1.00 -11.38 -15.83
N SER A 160 0.28 -10.99 -14.81
CA SER A 160 0.10 -11.78 -13.60
C SER A 160 -0.76 -12.98 -14.00
N THR A 161 -0.12 -14.11 -14.24
CA THR A 161 -0.72 -15.31 -14.79
C THR A 161 -1.78 -15.85 -13.84
N VAL A 162 -2.98 -15.38 -14.01
CA VAL A 162 -4.11 -16.26 -13.78
C VAL A 162 -4.15 -17.14 -15.00
N THR A 163 -3.74 -18.39 -14.90
CA THR A 163 -4.12 -19.42 -15.84
C THR A 163 -5.63 -19.56 -15.69
N SER A 164 -6.35 -18.61 -16.25
CA SER A 164 -7.79 -18.63 -16.31
C SER A 164 -8.20 -19.58 -17.41
N ALA A 165 -8.49 -20.80 -17.03
CA ALA A 165 -9.45 -21.61 -17.77
C ALA A 165 -10.82 -20.93 -17.62
N GLY A 166 -11.14 -19.98 -18.49
CA GLY A 166 -12.43 -19.30 -18.46
C GLY A 166 -12.52 -18.29 -19.59
N GLY A 167 -13.36 -18.59 -20.55
CA GLY A 167 -13.56 -17.85 -21.78
C GLY A 167 -14.03 -16.39 -21.60
N PRO A 168 -14.23 -15.67 -22.71
CA PRO A 168 -14.53 -14.25 -22.69
C PRO A 168 -15.87 -13.99 -22.01
N LEU A 169 -15.86 -13.09 -21.04
CA LEU A 169 -17.09 -12.49 -20.56
C LEU A 169 -17.64 -11.59 -21.67
N ILE A 170 -18.83 -11.93 -22.12
CA ILE A 170 -19.64 -11.17 -23.08
C ILE A 170 -19.96 -9.79 -22.51
#